data_8024c5eaa52a1b1bceb086f6d80a5980
#
_entry.id   8024c5eaa52a1b1bceb086f6d80a5980
#
_cell.length_a   1.000
_cell.length_b   1.000
_cell.length_c   1.000
_cell.angle_alpha   90.00
_cell.angle_beta   90.00
_cell.angle_gamma   90.00
#
_symmetry.space_group_name_H-M   'P 1'
#
loop_
_entity.id
_entity.type
_entity.pdbx_description
1 polymer ?
#
loop_
_entity_poly.entity_id
_entity_poly.type
_entity_poly.pdbx_seq_one_letter_code
_entity_poly.pdbx_strand_id
1 'polypeptide(L)'
;MTLVNRIVQALEALGGSATYAELYAYLEKNASSVLPRTWKDNVRGRIEEHSSDSNAFNGRRDLFYSVLGKGSGVWGLRSRLLKSPTAIDLDEQGNKLKISESKVEPSKINTEITRIIRDTIMTKQLKMIYQYKCQICDKSIMLQDSLYAEAHHLRPLGGIHRGTDDAGNILIVCPNHHVEFDYGAIAVHPIEMTVVHIDLQYSLIGKPVLFHPLHRINELNLAYHIDNVFKGN
;
A
#
# COMPACT_ATOMS: atom_id res chain seq x y z
N MET A 1 -4.45 30.60 11.74
CA MET A 1 -4.51 29.19 11.32
C MET A 1 -3.13 28.56 11.52
N THR A 2 -3.03 27.34 12.09
CA THR A 2 -1.76 26.67 12.31
C THR A 2 -1.15 26.14 11.00
N LEU A 3 0.18 25.95 10.96
CA LEU A 3 0.85 25.37 9.77
C LEU A 3 0.31 23.98 9.43
N VAL A 4 0.05 23.13 10.44
CA VAL A 4 -0.54 21.80 10.25
C VAL A 4 -1.91 21.88 9.55
N ASN A 5 -2.78 22.78 9.96
CA ASN A 5 -4.08 22.96 9.31
C ASN A 5 -3.96 23.45 7.87
N ARG A 6 -2.97 24.31 7.57
CA ARG A 6 -2.67 24.74 6.19
C ARG A 6 -2.18 23.58 5.33
N ILE A 7 -1.36 22.68 5.88
CA ILE A 7 -0.91 21.47 5.19
C ILE A 7 -2.10 20.54 4.90
N VAL A 8 -2.99 20.32 5.88
CA VAL A 8 -4.21 19.52 5.69
C VAL A 8 -5.06 20.08 4.56
N GLN A 9 -5.36 21.39 4.57
CA GLN A 9 -6.14 22.04 3.52
C GLN A 9 -5.46 21.95 2.14
N ALA A 10 -4.13 22.09 2.08
CA ALA A 10 -3.38 21.95 0.85
C ALA A 10 -3.51 20.53 0.27
N LEU A 11 -3.36 19.52 1.12
CA LEU A 11 -3.54 18.12 0.70
C LEU A 11 -4.98 17.82 0.28
N GLU A 12 -5.98 18.37 0.97
CA GLU A 12 -7.39 18.26 0.56
C GLU A 12 -7.63 18.85 -0.83
N ALA A 13 -7.11 20.04 -1.09
CA ALA A 13 -7.23 20.72 -2.37
C ALA A 13 -6.46 20.00 -3.51
N LEU A 14 -5.38 19.31 -3.18
CA LEU A 14 -4.56 18.52 -4.11
C LEU A 14 -5.07 17.07 -4.29
N GLY A 15 -6.29 16.76 -3.85
CA GLY A 15 -6.91 15.45 -4.05
C GLY A 15 -6.64 14.43 -2.93
N GLY A 16 -6.03 14.84 -1.81
CA GLY A 16 -5.81 14.03 -0.62
C GLY A 16 -4.39 13.50 -0.46
N SER A 17 -3.56 13.57 -1.50
CA SER A 17 -2.13 13.27 -1.46
C SER A 17 -1.35 14.14 -2.43
N ALA A 18 -0.08 14.42 -2.13
CA ALA A 18 0.80 15.22 -2.97
C ALA A 18 2.28 14.94 -2.69
N THR A 19 3.13 15.24 -3.66
CA THR A 19 4.58 15.36 -3.46
C THR A 19 4.91 16.62 -2.66
N TYR A 20 6.10 16.67 -2.07
CA TYR A 20 6.57 17.92 -1.45
C TYR A 20 6.60 19.10 -2.43
N ALA A 21 6.93 18.87 -3.71
CA ALA A 21 6.98 19.92 -4.72
C ALA A 21 5.61 20.55 -4.96
N GLU A 22 4.58 19.73 -5.15
CA GLU A 22 3.19 20.18 -5.34
C GLU A 22 2.66 20.88 -4.10
N LEU A 23 2.93 20.32 -2.93
CA LEU A 23 2.52 20.90 -1.65
C LEU A 23 3.17 22.27 -1.43
N TYR A 24 4.46 22.42 -1.75
CA TYR A 24 5.15 23.69 -1.65
C TYR A 24 4.59 24.72 -2.64
N ALA A 25 4.38 24.34 -3.89
CA ALA A 25 3.80 25.22 -4.89
C ALA A 25 2.40 25.73 -4.47
N TYR A 26 1.58 24.85 -3.92
CA TYR A 26 0.27 25.21 -3.41
C TYR A 26 0.35 26.17 -2.21
N LEU A 27 1.18 25.85 -1.21
CA LEU A 27 1.34 26.66 -0.01
C LEU A 27 1.94 28.04 -0.31
N GLU A 28 2.86 28.12 -1.25
CA GLU A 28 3.47 29.39 -1.69
C GLU A 28 2.47 30.27 -2.43
N LYS A 29 1.71 29.69 -3.37
CA LYS A 29 0.65 30.40 -4.13
C LYS A 29 -0.45 30.95 -3.21
N ASN A 30 -0.76 30.28 -2.11
CA ASN A 30 -1.83 30.65 -1.18
C ASN A 30 -1.29 31.28 0.12
N ALA A 31 -0.04 31.75 0.12
CA ALA A 31 0.53 32.43 1.27
C ALA A 31 -0.03 33.85 1.39
N SER A 32 -0.53 34.22 2.58
CA SER A 32 -1.01 35.58 2.90
C SER A 32 0.10 36.56 3.26
N SER A 33 1.35 36.09 3.38
CA SER A 33 2.53 36.88 3.74
C SER A 33 3.79 36.23 3.20
N VAL A 34 4.90 36.96 3.20
CA VAL A 34 6.22 36.43 2.81
C VAL A 34 6.59 35.23 3.69
N LEU A 35 6.93 34.11 3.07
CA LEU A 35 7.30 32.90 3.78
C LEU A 35 8.78 32.99 4.26
N PRO A 36 9.07 32.60 5.52
CA PRO A 36 10.43 32.62 6.05
C PRO A 36 11.34 31.63 5.29
N ARG A 37 12.65 31.86 5.25
CA ARG A 37 13.60 31.03 4.50
C ARG A 37 13.52 29.53 4.81
N THR A 38 13.16 29.16 6.04
CA THR A 38 13.07 27.78 6.54
C THR A 38 11.69 27.15 6.44
N TRP A 39 10.75 27.78 5.72
CA TRP A 39 9.35 27.34 5.73
C TRP A 39 9.16 25.92 5.16
N LYS A 40 9.96 25.50 4.18
CA LYS A 40 9.91 24.15 3.59
C LYS A 40 10.31 23.08 4.60
N ASP A 41 11.35 23.34 5.40
CA ASP A 41 11.80 22.44 6.45
C ASP A 41 10.76 22.35 7.56
N ASN A 42 10.11 23.48 7.89
CA ASN A 42 9.01 23.49 8.85
C ASN A 42 7.82 22.65 8.36
N VAL A 43 7.48 22.71 7.06
CA VAL A 43 6.43 21.86 6.48
C VAL A 43 6.78 20.38 6.61
N ARG A 44 8.00 19.98 6.25
CA ARG A 44 8.50 18.60 6.40
C ARG A 44 8.41 18.13 7.85
N GLY A 45 8.98 18.90 8.76
CA GLY A 45 8.97 18.57 10.18
C GLY A 45 7.55 18.38 10.73
N ARG A 46 6.60 19.24 10.33
CA ARG A 46 5.21 19.12 10.77
C ARG A 46 4.50 17.89 10.20
N ILE A 47 4.77 17.51 8.97
CA ILE A 47 4.25 16.26 8.40
C ILE A 47 4.81 15.06 9.15
N GLU A 48 6.13 15.02 9.37
CA GLU A 48 6.80 13.92 10.05
C GLU A 48 6.40 13.78 11.53
N GLU A 49 6.25 14.90 12.26
CA GLU A 49 5.76 14.92 13.64
C GLU A 49 4.33 14.41 13.80
N HIS A 50 3.52 14.46 12.74
CA HIS A 50 2.12 14.06 12.72
C HIS A 50 1.88 12.85 11.81
N SER A 51 2.87 11.99 11.64
CA SER A 51 2.78 10.73 10.90
C SER A 51 3.43 9.59 11.64
N SER A 52 2.67 8.54 11.95
CA SER A 52 3.19 7.31 12.56
C SER A 52 4.15 6.55 11.62
N ASP A 53 4.18 6.91 10.32
CA ASP A 53 5.14 6.36 9.36
C ASP A 53 6.54 7.01 9.49
N SER A 54 6.68 8.06 10.32
CA SER A 54 7.93 8.77 10.56
C SER A 54 8.52 8.46 11.93
N ASN A 55 9.87 8.44 12.02
CA ASN A 55 10.58 8.33 13.31
C ASN A 55 10.43 9.58 14.19
N ALA A 56 10.02 10.71 13.62
CA ALA A 56 9.79 11.97 14.32
C ALA A 56 8.36 12.09 14.89
N PHE A 57 7.55 11.04 14.80
CA PHE A 57 6.18 11.03 15.30
C PHE A 57 6.13 11.35 16.79
N ASN A 58 5.38 12.36 17.17
CA ASN A 58 5.31 12.85 18.54
C ASN A 58 4.18 12.22 19.37
N GLY A 59 3.51 11.18 18.86
CA GLY A 59 2.45 10.42 19.54
C GLY A 59 1.12 11.16 19.72
N ARG A 60 0.94 12.37 19.15
CA ARG A 60 -0.29 13.16 19.32
C ARG A 60 -1.32 12.84 18.25
N ARG A 61 -1.34 13.61 17.16
CA ARG A 61 -2.34 13.45 16.08
C ARG A 61 -1.69 12.82 14.87
N ASP A 62 -2.11 11.62 14.50
CA ASP A 62 -1.65 10.91 13.31
C ASP A 62 -2.50 11.34 12.11
N LEU A 63 -2.05 12.38 11.41
CA LEU A 63 -2.81 13.03 10.34
C LEU A 63 -2.36 12.63 8.94
N PHE A 64 -1.07 12.31 8.80
CA PHE A 64 -0.45 12.07 7.51
C PHE A 64 0.09 10.66 7.40
N TYR A 65 0.20 10.16 6.16
CA TYR A 65 0.84 8.88 5.87
C TYR A 65 1.73 9.00 4.64
N SER A 66 2.77 8.17 4.59
CA SER A 66 3.66 8.09 3.42
C SER A 66 3.03 7.19 2.36
N VAL A 67 2.57 7.78 1.25
CA VAL A 67 1.78 7.09 0.20
C VAL A 67 2.58 5.97 -0.48
N LEU A 68 3.86 6.21 -0.76
CA LEU A 68 4.74 5.28 -1.48
C LEU A 68 5.83 4.70 -0.58
N GLY A 69 5.64 4.75 0.74
CA GLY A 69 6.62 4.32 1.72
C GLY A 69 7.64 5.40 2.09
N LYS A 70 8.40 5.13 3.15
CA LYS A 70 9.33 6.07 3.78
C LYS A 70 10.41 6.55 2.80
N GLY A 71 10.60 7.86 2.72
CA GLY A 71 11.60 8.48 1.85
C GLY A 71 11.11 8.82 0.44
N SER A 72 9.88 8.46 0.05
CA SER A 72 9.33 8.76 -1.28
C SER A 72 9.03 10.25 -1.51
N GLY A 73 8.84 11.01 -0.43
CA GLY A 73 8.45 12.42 -0.51
C GLY A 73 7.01 12.66 -0.92
N VAL A 74 6.18 11.60 -0.97
CA VAL A 74 4.74 11.68 -1.27
C VAL A 74 3.94 11.43 0.00
N TRP A 75 3.10 12.40 0.38
CA TRP A 75 2.34 12.37 1.62
C TRP A 75 0.84 12.49 1.38
N GLY A 76 0.06 11.76 2.16
CA GLY A 76 -1.40 11.76 2.07
C GLY A 76 -2.07 12.00 3.43
N LEU A 77 -3.38 12.29 3.39
CA LEU A 77 -4.20 12.45 4.58
C LEU A 77 -4.72 11.10 5.06
N ARG A 78 -4.37 10.72 6.29
CA ARG A 78 -4.81 9.45 6.89
C ARG A 78 -6.34 9.36 7.04
N SER A 79 -7.02 10.46 7.21
CA SER A 79 -8.50 10.51 7.23
C SER A 79 -9.16 10.04 5.92
N ARG A 80 -8.41 10.01 4.82
CA ARG A 80 -8.90 9.49 3.54
C ARG A 80 -8.62 8.00 3.35
N LEU A 81 -7.66 7.42 4.08
CA LEU A 81 -7.45 5.96 4.09
C LEU A 81 -8.63 5.20 4.72
N LEU A 82 -9.29 5.83 5.71
CA LEU A 82 -10.41 5.22 6.45
C LEU A 82 -11.77 5.35 5.73
N LYS A 83 -11.82 6.06 4.62
CA LYS A 83 -12.98 6.07 3.74
C LYS A 83 -12.85 4.96 2.70
N SER A 84 -12.87 3.70 3.12
CA SER A 84 -13.44 2.66 2.27
C SER A 84 -14.82 3.13 1.84
N PRO A 85 -15.24 2.94 0.58
CA PRO A 85 -16.61 3.23 0.19
C PRO A 85 -17.53 2.31 0.98
N THR A 86 -17.93 2.77 2.18
CA THR A 86 -19.04 2.18 2.90
C THR A 86 -20.28 2.51 2.10
N ALA A 87 -20.93 1.47 1.63
CA ALA A 87 -22.28 1.43 1.10
C ALA A 87 -22.62 2.62 0.17
N ILE A 88 -23.08 2.31 -1.01
CA ILE A 88 -23.72 3.24 -1.95
C ILE A 88 -24.45 4.31 -1.14
N ASP A 89 -23.88 5.52 -1.08
CA ASP A 89 -24.55 6.69 -0.54
C ASP A 89 -25.70 7.00 -1.51
N LEU A 90 -26.84 6.41 -1.21
CA LEU A 90 -28.10 6.96 -1.65
C LEU A 90 -28.27 8.25 -0.87
N ASP A 91 -28.59 9.36 -1.54
CA ASP A 91 -29.05 10.55 -0.83
C ASP A 91 -30.25 10.17 0.05
N GLU A 92 -30.52 10.98 1.06
CA GLU A 92 -31.61 10.73 2.01
C GLU A 92 -33.01 10.62 1.32
N GLN A 93 -33.06 10.77 0.00
CA GLN A 93 -34.25 10.73 -0.85
C GLN A 93 -34.22 9.54 -1.84
N GLY A 94 -33.23 8.63 -1.78
CA GLY A 94 -33.18 7.41 -2.57
C GLY A 94 -32.85 7.60 -4.05
N ASN A 95 -32.29 8.76 -4.44
CA ASN A 95 -31.92 9.02 -5.82
C ASN A 95 -30.52 8.45 -6.14
N LYS A 96 -30.40 7.78 -7.30
CA LYS A 96 -29.12 7.28 -7.83
C LYS A 96 -28.09 8.40 -7.90
N LEU A 97 -26.91 8.18 -7.29
CA LEU A 97 -25.72 8.99 -7.51
C LEU A 97 -25.53 9.32 -8.98
N LYS A 98 -25.63 10.59 -9.34
CA LYS A 98 -25.17 11.08 -10.62
C LYS A 98 -23.65 11.09 -10.60
N ILE A 99 -23.04 10.16 -11.30
CA ILE A 99 -21.61 10.25 -11.63
C ILE A 99 -21.44 11.53 -12.44
N SER A 100 -20.88 12.58 -11.82
CA SER A 100 -20.54 13.78 -12.56
C SER A 100 -19.40 13.43 -13.52
N GLU A 101 -19.67 13.47 -14.81
CA GLU A 101 -18.62 13.41 -15.83
C GLU A 101 -17.74 14.66 -15.66
N SER A 102 -16.59 14.50 -15.00
CA SER A 102 -15.60 15.55 -15.03
C SER A 102 -14.94 15.53 -16.42
N LYS A 103 -15.20 16.54 -17.22
CA LYS A 103 -14.49 16.79 -18.50
C LYS A 103 -13.07 17.35 -18.29
N VAL A 104 -12.45 17.07 -17.16
CA VAL A 104 -11.04 17.40 -16.93
C VAL A 104 -10.24 16.25 -17.54
N GLU A 105 -9.57 16.53 -18.67
CA GLU A 105 -8.55 15.60 -19.17
C GLU A 105 -7.57 15.33 -18.05
N PRO A 106 -7.37 14.05 -17.67
CA PRO A 106 -6.37 13.71 -16.66
C PRO A 106 -5.02 14.19 -17.17
N SER A 107 -4.37 15.08 -16.43
CA SER A 107 -2.99 15.44 -16.70
C SER A 107 -2.17 14.15 -16.73
N LYS A 108 -1.53 13.85 -17.86
CA LYS A 108 -0.59 12.73 -17.98
C LYS A 108 0.61 13.05 -17.10
N ILE A 109 0.54 12.64 -15.85
CA ILE A 109 1.73 12.54 -15.02
C ILE A 109 2.45 11.30 -15.53
N ASN A 110 3.56 11.49 -16.23
CA ASN A 110 4.53 10.41 -16.45
C ASN A 110 5.14 10.08 -15.09
N THR A 111 4.42 9.32 -14.29
CA THR A 111 4.99 8.67 -13.13
C THR A 111 5.69 7.43 -13.71
N GLU A 112 7.01 7.50 -13.91
CA GLU A 112 7.82 6.31 -13.91
C GLU A 112 7.62 5.68 -12.53
N ILE A 113 6.65 4.77 -12.44
CA ILE A 113 6.59 3.85 -11.32
C ILE A 113 7.81 2.95 -11.52
N THR A 114 8.91 3.32 -10.89
CA THR A 114 10.05 2.43 -10.70
C THR A 114 9.58 1.38 -9.67
N ARG A 115 8.66 0.53 -10.09
CA ARG A 115 8.42 -0.73 -9.42
C ARG A 115 9.73 -1.49 -9.64
N ILE A 116 10.53 -1.59 -8.59
CA ILE A 116 11.74 -2.41 -8.63
C ILE A 116 11.21 -3.83 -8.80
N ILE A 117 11.02 -4.23 -10.05
CA ILE A 117 10.80 -5.62 -10.43
C ILE A 117 12.14 -6.29 -10.16
N ARG A 118 12.31 -6.75 -8.94
CA ARG A 118 13.43 -7.63 -8.59
C ARG A 118 13.14 -8.99 -9.17
N ASP A 119 13.18 -9.05 -10.50
CA ASP A 119 13.05 -10.30 -11.23
C ASP A 119 14.41 -11.02 -11.17
N THR A 120 14.79 -11.37 -9.95
CA THR A 120 15.98 -12.18 -9.70
C THR A 120 15.82 -13.53 -10.40
N ILE A 121 16.92 -14.22 -10.67
CA ILE A 121 16.90 -15.59 -11.24
C ILE A 121 16.00 -16.49 -10.38
N MET A 122 16.08 -16.34 -9.05
CA MET A 122 15.29 -17.09 -8.08
C MET A 122 13.77 -16.82 -8.22
N THR A 123 13.35 -15.56 -8.30
CA THR A 123 11.92 -15.25 -8.46
C THR A 123 11.37 -15.71 -9.79
N LYS A 124 12.17 -15.67 -10.87
CA LYS A 124 11.79 -16.25 -12.16
C LYS A 124 11.60 -17.76 -12.06
N GLN A 125 12.53 -18.47 -11.41
CA GLN A 125 12.42 -19.90 -11.18
C GLN A 125 11.18 -20.26 -10.35
N LEU A 126 10.90 -19.50 -9.27
CA LEU A 126 9.68 -19.69 -8.48
C LEU A 126 8.42 -19.49 -9.34
N LYS A 127 8.33 -18.41 -10.11
CA LYS A 127 7.20 -18.20 -11.02
C LYS A 127 7.03 -19.36 -12.02
N MET A 128 8.13 -19.89 -12.54
CA MET A 128 8.09 -21.03 -13.48
C MET A 128 7.57 -22.31 -12.84
N ILE A 129 8.04 -22.69 -11.64
CA ILE A 129 7.58 -23.92 -10.97
C ILE A 129 6.11 -23.86 -10.58
N TYR A 130 5.58 -22.65 -10.29
CA TYR A 130 4.15 -22.42 -10.08
C TYR A 130 3.39 -22.12 -11.37
N GLN A 131 4.02 -22.21 -12.55
CA GLN A 131 3.39 -21.91 -13.84
C GLN A 131 2.71 -20.54 -13.87
N TYR A 132 3.28 -19.55 -13.17
CA TYR A 132 2.72 -18.21 -12.97
C TYR A 132 1.32 -18.21 -12.34
N LYS A 133 0.94 -19.27 -11.62
CA LYS A 133 -0.31 -19.34 -10.87
C LYS A 133 -0.14 -18.76 -9.48
N CYS A 134 -1.18 -18.07 -9.02
CA CYS A 134 -1.26 -17.56 -7.68
C CYS A 134 -1.42 -18.72 -6.67
N GLN A 135 -0.55 -18.81 -5.68
CA GLN A 135 -0.62 -19.86 -4.65
C GLN A 135 -1.88 -19.78 -3.78
N ILE A 136 -2.59 -18.64 -3.79
CA ILE A 136 -3.81 -18.43 -3.01
C ILE A 136 -5.07 -18.85 -3.79
N CYS A 137 -5.22 -18.41 -5.04
CA CYS A 137 -6.44 -18.65 -5.82
C CYS A 137 -6.25 -19.55 -7.03
N ASP A 138 -5.05 -20.07 -7.28
CA ASP A 138 -4.68 -20.93 -8.42
C ASP A 138 -4.93 -20.31 -9.81
N LYS A 139 -5.11 -19.00 -9.89
CA LYS A 139 -5.31 -18.28 -11.15
C LYS A 139 -4.01 -17.67 -11.65
N SER A 140 -3.80 -17.69 -12.96
CA SER A 140 -2.77 -16.91 -13.65
C SER A 140 -3.41 -15.79 -14.45
N ILE A 141 -2.63 -14.74 -14.74
CA ILE A 141 -3.05 -13.65 -15.61
C ILE A 141 -2.40 -13.87 -16.97
N MET A 142 -3.23 -13.98 -18.01
CA MET A 142 -2.75 -14.05 -19.38
C MET A 142 -2.51 -12.63 -19.89
N LEU A 143 -1.28 -12.34 -20.30
CA LEU A 143 -0.93 -11.17 -21.10
C LEU A 143 -0.91 -11.56 -22.57
N GLN A 144 -0.63 -10.62 -23.46
CA GLN A 144 -0.67 -10.86 -24.91
C GLN A 144 0.15 -12.11 -25.30
N ASP A 145 1.38 -12.26 -24.82
CA ASP A 145 2.30 -13.33 -25.20
C ASP A 145 2.94 -14.05 -23.98
N SER A 146 2.43 -13.85 -22.77
CA SER A 146 3.03 -14.41 -21.56
C SER A 146 2.05 -14.52 -20.40
N LEU A 147 2.42 -15.34 -19.41
CA LEU A 147 1.72 -15.39 -18.13
C LEU A 147 2.37 -14.44 -17.13
N TYR A 148 1.55 -13.89 -16.23
CA TYR A 148 1.99 -12.94 -15.23
C TYR A 148 1.59 -13.38 -13.82
N ALA A 149 2.54 -13.28 -12.91
CA ALA A 149 2.35 -13.36 -11.45
C ALA A 149 3.40 -12.49 -10.76
N GLU A 150 3.20 -12.20 -9.51
CA GLU A 150 4.07 -11.39 -8.68
C GLU A 150 4.73 -12.24 -7.59
N ALA A 151 5.91 -11.81 -7.14
CA ALA A 151 6.61 -12.39 -6.00
C ALA A 151 6.40 -11.45 -4.79
N HIS A 152 5.76 -11.96 -3.75
CA HIS A 152 5.49 -11.23 -2.52
C HIS A 152 6.40 -11.73 -1.40
N HIS A 153 7.01 -10.82 -0.63
CA HIS A 153 7.80 -11.18 0.55
C HIS A 153 6.93 -11.19 1.80
N LEU A 154 6.80 -12.34 2.44
CA LEU A 154 6.06 -12.52 3.70
C LEU A 154 6.60 -11.62 4.80
N ARG A 155 7.92 -11.63 4.98
CA ARG A 155 8.61 -10.69 5.84
C ARG A 155 9.24 -9.60 4.97
N PRO A 156 8.77 -8.34 5.06
CA PRO A 156 9.26 -7.26 4.20
C PRO A 156 10.77 -7.05 4.33
N LEU A 157 11.45 -6.78 3.21
CA LEU A 157 12.92 -6.68 3.14
C LEU A 157 13.47 -5.45 3.88
N GLY A 158 12.71 -4.38 3.95
CA GLY A 158 13.14 -3.07 4.45
C GLY A 158 12.65 -2.75 5.86
N GLY A 159 13.11 -1.60 6.33
CA GLY A 159 12.65 -0.99 7.58
C GLY A 159 12.96 -1.84 8.82
N ILE A 160 11.99 -1.93 9.70
CA ILE A 160 12.09 -2.70 10.96
C ILE A 160 11.99 -4.22 10.74
N HIS A 161 11.44 -4.64 9.61
CA HIS A 161 11.11 -6.04 9.34
C HIS A 161 12.35 -6.88 9.04
N ARG A 162 13.31 -6.34 8.29
CA ARG A 162 14.60 -6.97 7.95
C ARG A 162 14.45 -8.40 7.39
N GLY A 163 13.46 -8.61 6.51
CA GLY A 163 13.30 -9.88 5.81
C GLY A 163 14.46 -10.17 4.87
N THR A 164 14.65 -11.43 4.54
CA THR A 164 15.69 -11.90 3.61
C THR A 164 15.10 -12.07 2.21
N ASP A 165 15.92 -11.84 1.17
CA ASP A 165 15.54 -12.06 -0.23
C ASP A 165 15.92 -13.50 -0.64
N ASP A 166 15.20 -14.47 -0.06
CA ASP A 166 15.36 -15.90 -0.33
C ASP A 166 14.00 -16.57 -0.60
N ALA A 167 14.04 -17.76 -1.19
CA ALA A 167 12.85 -18.50 -1.58
C ALA A 167 11.92 -18.78 -0.38
N GLY A 168 12.47 -19.01 0.81
CA GLY A 168 11.67 -19.27 2.02
C GLY A 168 10.87 -18.07 2.51
N ASN A 169 11.09 -16.89 1.94
CA ASN A 169 10.37 -15.65 2.28
C ASN A 169 9.42 -15.19 1.17
N ILE A 170 9.24 -15.95 0.10
CA ILE A 170 8.49 -15.50 -1.08
C ILE A 170 7.27 -16.38 -1.33
N LEU A 171 6.14 -15.75 -1.66
CA LEU A 171 4.96 -16.36 -2.28
C LEU A 171 4.79 -15.85 -3.71
N ILE A 172 4.36 -16.71 -4.61
CA ILE A 172 3.94 -16.32 -5.97
C ILE A 172 2.43 -16.07 -5.94
N VAL A 173 2.03 -14.85 -6.22
CA VAL A 173 0.65 -14.39 -6.07
C VAL A 173 0.20 -13.57 -7.29
N CYS A 174 -1.11 -13.39 -7.45
CA CYS A 174 -1.65 -12.42 -8.39
C CYS A 174 -1.59 -10.99 -7.78
N PRO A 175 -1.71 -9.92 -8.57
CA PRO A 175 -1.66 -8.54 -8.07
C PRO A 175 -2.66 -8.24 -6.95
N ASN A 176 -3.87 -8.82 -7.02
CA ASN A 176 -4.88 -8.61 -5.98
C ASN A 176 -4.43 -9.15 -4.63
N HIS A 177 -4.00 -10.42 -4.58
CA HIS A 177 -3.49 -11.01 -3.35
C HIS A 177 -2.17 -10.36 -2.90
N HIS A 178 -1.33 -9.88 -3.83
CA HIS A 178 -0.13 -9.12 -3.45
C HIS A 178 -0.51 -7.87 -2.64
N VAL A 179 -1.48 -7.12 -3.13
CA VAL A 179 -1.99 -5.94 -2.42
C VAL A 179 -2.61 -6.32 -1.08
N GLU A 180 -3.42 -7.39 -1.02
CA GLU A 180 -4.01 -7.87 0.23
C GLU A 180 -2.95 -8.25 1.27
N PHE A 181 -1.86 -8.89 0.86
CA PHE A 181 -0.72 -9.19 1.73
C PHE A 181 0.01 -7.92 2.18
N ASP A 182 0.32 -6.99 1.28
CA ASP A 182 1.02 -5.74 1.60
C ASP A 182 0.23 -4.88 2.61
N TYR A 183 -1.10 -4.90 2.52
CA TYR A 183 -1.98 -4.17 3.45
C TYR A 183 -2.39 -4.98 4.68
N GLY A 184 -1.97 -6.22 4.78
CA GLY A 184 -2.25 -7.10 5.92
C GLY A 184 -3.69 -7.57 5.99
N ALA A 185 -4.42 -7.61 4.86
CA ALA A 185 -5.78 -8.13 4.81
C ALA A 185 -5.83 -9.66 4.76
N ILE A 186 -4.80 -10.30 4.21
CA ILE A 186 -4.67 -11.75 4.06
C ILE A 186 -3.36 -12.23 4.68
N ALA A 187 -3.35 -13.47 5.17
CA ALA A 187 -2.14 -14.17 5.61
C ALA A 187 -2.28 -15.67 5.35
N VAL A 188 -1.19 -16.41 5.60
CA VAL A 188 -1.18 -17.88 5.59
C VAL A 188 -0.90 -18.37 7.00
N HIS A 189 -1.77 -19.23 7.53
CA HIS A 189 -1.58 -19.84 8.84
C HIS A 189 -0.31 -20.71 8.84
N PRO A 190 0.67 -20.49 9.78
CA PRO A 190 1.99 -21.10 9.67
C PRO A 190 2.01 -22.61 9.90
N ILE A 191 1.05 -23.16 10.63
CA ILE A 191 0.96 -24.60 10.92
C ILE A 191 0.02 -25.30 9.94
N GLU A 192 -1.18 -24.76 9.74
CA GLU A 192 -2.21 -25.37 8.90
C GLU A 192 -1.96 -25.13 7.41
N MET A 193 -1.07 -24.19 7.04
CA MET A 193 -0.79 -23.78 5.66
C MET A 193 -2.08 -23.40 4.92
N THR A 194 -3.01 -22.74 5.61
CA THR A 194 -4.31 -22.32 5.09
C THR A 194 -4.40 -20.80 5.03
N VAL A 195 -5.28 -20.31 4.16
CA VAL A 195 -5.57 -18.87 4.01
C VAL A 195 -6.36 -18.37 5.22
N VAL A 196 -5.92 -17.26 5.80
CA VAL A 196 -6.67 -16.45 6.77
C VAL A 196 -6.89 -15.04 6.22
N HIS A 197 -8.00 -14.41 6.57
CA HIS A 197 -8.37 -13.10 6.04
C HIS A 197 -9.13 -12.27 7.09
N ILE A 198 -9.03 -10.93 7.02
CA ILE A 198 -9.75 -10.01 7.92
C ILE A 198 -11.27 -10.04 7.73
N ASP A 199 -11.73 -10.28 6.50
CA ASP A 199 -13.15 -10.50 6.19
C ASP A 199 -13.50 -11.98 6.39
N LEU A 200 -14.27 -12.28 7.42
CA LEU A 200 -14.68 -13.65 7.76
C LEU A 200 -15.55 -14.33 6.69
N GLN A 201 -16.10 -13.58 5.75
CA GLN A 201 -16.88 -14.10 4.62
C GLN A 201 -16.03 -14.35 3.37
N TYR A 202 -14.73 -14.09 3.43
CA TYR A 202 -13.84 -14.28 2.29
C TYR A 202 -13.81 -15.74 1.84
N SER A 203 -14.11 -15.96 0.57
CA SER A 203 -14.38 -17.31 0.01
C SER A 203 -13.20 -18.27 0.02
N LEU A 204 -11.99 -17.78 0.28
CA LEU A 204 -10.76 -18.57 0.31
C LEU A 204 -10.28 -18.89 1.73
N ILE A 205 -10.96 -18.42 2.79
CA ILE A 205 -10.59 -18.77 4.18
C ILE A 205 -10.58 -20.29 4.36
N GLY A 206 -9.55 -20.79 5.05
CA GLY A 206 -9.35 -22.20 5.32
C GLY A 206 -8.90 -23.03 4.12
N LYS A 207 -8.80 -22.45 2.91
CA LYS A 207 -8.25 -23.17 1.76
C LYS A 207 -6.75 -23.41 1.94
N PRO A 208 -6.25 -24.63 1.64
CA PRO A 208 -4.82 -24.91 1.67
C PRO A 208 -4.08 -24.04 0.66
N VAL A 209 -2.95 -23.49 1.06
CA VAL A 209 -2.00 -22.86 0.15
C VAL A 209 -1.10 -23.93 -0.44
N LEU A 210 -1.01 -23.96 -1.76
CA LEU A 210 -0.23 -24.99 -2.47
C LEU A 210 1.25 -24.65 -2.46
N PHE A 211 2.07 -25.54 -1.88
CA PHE A 211 3.52 -25.43 -1.93
C PHE A 211 4.11 -26.55 -2.81
N HIS A 212 4.93 -26.14 -3.77
CA HIS A 212 5.63 -27.08 -4.63
C HIS A 212 6.77 -27.78 -3.86
N PRO A 213 7.02 -29.08 -4.04
CA PRO A 213 8.08 -29.81 -3.30
C PRO A 213 9.47 -29.20 -3.39
N LEU A 214 9.79 -28.49 -4.47
CA LEU A 214 11.05 -27.76 -4.65
C LEU A 214 11.07 -26.38 -3.99
N HIS A 215 9.95 -25.91 -3.45
CA HIS A 215 9.82 -24.61 -2.79
C HIS A 215 9.56 -24.81 -1.29
N ARG A 216 10.60 -24.67 -0.49
CA ARG A 216 10.49 -24.75 0.97
C ARG A 216 10.25 -23.36 1.54
N ILE A 217 9.01 -23.10 1.92
CA ILE A 217 8.68 -21.88 2.66
C ILE A 217 9.23 -21.96 4.08
N ASN A 218 9.66 -20.83 4.64
CA ASN A 218 10.08 -20.75 6.03
C ASN A 218 8.88 -20.37 6.90
N GLU A 219 8.44 -21.29 7.76
CA GLU A 219 7.30 -21.12 8.65
C GLU A 219 7.48 -19.93 9.60
N LEU A 220 8.71 -19.58 9.95
CA LEU A 220 8.99 -18.37 10.76
C LEU A 220 8.64 -17.08 10.01
N ASN A 221 8.73 -17.06 8.66
CA ASN A 221 8.30 -15.90 7.88
C ASN A 221 6.77 -15.81 7.79
N LEU A 222 6.07 -16.95 7.75
CA LEU A 222 4.61 -17.01 7.84
C LEU A 222 4.12 -16.52 9.20
N ALA A 223 4.72 -17.03 10.28
CA ALA A 223 4.42 -16.58 11.64
C ALA A 223 4.70 -15.08 11.81
N TYR A 224 5.87 -14.62 11.32
CA TYR A 224 6.20 -13.20 11.35
C TYR A 224 5.16 -12.34 10.64
N HIS A 225 4.67 -12.78 9.46
CA HIS A 225 3.65 -12.05 8.71
C HIS A 225 2.35 -11.93 9.50
N ILE A 226 1.89 -13.01 10.13
CA ILE A 226 0.70 -13.00 11.00
C ILE A 226 0.88 -12.01 12.15
N ASP A 227 2.01 -12.09 12.85
CA ASP A 227 2.21 -11.31 14.08
C ASP A 227 2.49 -9.82 13.85
N ASN A 228 3.05 -9.45 12.69
CA ASN A 228 3.59 -8.10 12.46
C ASN A 228 3.02 -7.37 11.25
N VAL A 229 2.37 -8.04 10.32
CA VAL A 229 1.83 -7.46 9.08
C VAL A 229 0.32 -7.63 8.98
N PHE A 230 -0.19 -8.84 9.24
CA PHE A 230 -1.61 -9.15 9.19
C PHE A 230 -2.39 -8.35 10.23
N LYS A 231 -3.57 -7.84 9.85
CA LYS A 231 -4.41 -6.95 10.68
C LYS A 231 -5.71 -7.62 11.16
N GLY A 232 -5.83 -8.91 10.95
CA GLY A 232 -6.90 -9.71 11.55
C GLY A 232 -6.60 -10.00 13.03
N ASN A 233 -7.63 -9.94 13.87
CA ASN A 233 -7.56 -10.31 15.30
C ASN A 233 -7.64 -11.81 15.46
#